data_c2c4955668d2e59cfadc91a1390b7cf6
#
_entry.id   c2c4955668d2e59cfadc91a1390b7cf6
#
_cell.length_a   1.000
_cell.length_b   1.000
_cell.length_c   1.000
_cell.angle_alpha   90.00
_cell.angle_beta   90.00
_cell.angle_gamma   90.00
#
_symmetry.space_group_name_H-M   'P 1'
#
loop_
_entity.id
_entity.type
_entity.pdbx_description
1 polymer ?
#
loop_
_entity_poly.entity_id
_entity_poly.type
_entity_poly.pdbx_seq_one_letter_code
_entity_poly.pdbx_strand_id
1 'polypeptide(L)'
;MPPVSAQYSVTVRVELDARQEPLGKLTASVAEAGGQLVGVDLIPGAGAEGKRVREFTIDAVDQEHWERILRGLGSIRGARVMEYTDRTMQMHRGGKVSVENKY
;
A
#
# COMPACT_ATOMS: atom_id res chain seq x y z
N MET A 1 -16.84 -2.16 -17.62
CA MET A 1 -16.24 -1.07 -17.12
C MET A 1 -14.75 -1.15 -17.21
N PRO A 2 -14.15 -0.15 -17.61
CA PRO A 2 -12.74 -0.24 -17.78
C PRO A 2 -12.04 -0.36 -16.43
N PRO A 3 -10.89 -0.90 -16.40
CA PRO A 3 -10.15 -1.01 -15.16
C PRO A 3 -9.78 0.39 -14.70
N VAL A 4 -9.43 0.51 -13.47
CA VAL A 4 -8.99 1.76 -12.93
C VAL A 4 -7.77 2.21 -13.68
N SER A 5 -7.80 3.42 -14.20
CA SER A 5 -6.69 3.95 -14.87
C SER A 5 -5.74 4.29 -13.80
N ALA A 6 -4.48 4.06 -13.94
CA ALA A 6 -3.50 4.33 -12.91
C ALA A 6 -3.26 5.81 -12.77
N GLN A 7 -4.28 6.52 -12.32
CA GLN A 7 -4.14 7.94 -12.09
C GLN A 7 -3.32 8.18 -10.84
N TYR A 8 -3.33 7.26 -9.92
CA TYR A 8 -2.64 7.43 -8.66
C TYR A 8 -2.14 6.06 -8.20
N SER A 9 -0.85 5.87 -8.20
CA SER A 9 -0.26 4.59 -7.83
C SER A 9 0.60 4.77 -6.60
N VAL A 10 0.38 3.96 -5.60
CA VAL A 10 1.06 4.09 -4.32
C VAL A 10 1.69 2.76 -3.92
N THR A 11 2.90 2.82 -3.39
CA THR A 11 3.54 1.68 -2.79
C THR A 11 3.50 1.89 -1.29
N VAL A 12 2.91 0.97 -0.55
CA VAL A 12 2.75 1.11 0.90
C VAL A 12 3.34 -0.10 1.61
N ARG A 13 4.08 0.16 2.68
CA ARG A 13 4.65 -0.90 3.50
C ARG A 13 3.79 -1.08 4.73
N VAL A 14 3.45 -2.33 5.00
CA VAL A 14 2.60 -2.68 6.12
C VAL A 14 3.28 -3.76 6.93
N GLU A 15 3.34 -3.53 8.25
CA GLU A 15 3.89 -4.53 9.16
C GLU A 15 2.74 -5.41 9.64
N LEU A 16 2.89 -6.71 9.49
CA LEU A 16 1.84 -7.67 9.80
C LEU A 16 2.28 -8.56 10.95
N ASP A 17 1.31 -8.82 11.84
CA ASP A 17 1.52 -9.78 12.91
C ASP A 17 1.67 -11.16 12.29
N ALA A 18 2.81 -11.82 12.50
CA ALA A 18 3.07 -13.12 11.91
C ALA A 18 2.09 -14.18 12.36
N ARG A 19 1.50 -14.02 13.54
CA ARG A 19 0.56 -14.98 14.03
C ARG A 19 -0.79 -14.85 13.38
N GLN A 20 -1.28 -13.63 13.21
CA GLN A 20 -2.59 -13.39 12.66
C GLN A 20 -2.59 -13.37 11.14
N GLU A 21 -1.49 -12.98 10.57
CA GLU A 21 -1.35 -12.91 9.12
C GLU A 21 -2.58 -12.33 8.44
N PRO A 22 -2.90 -11.08 8.64
CA PRO A 22 -4.13 -10.50 8.09
C PRO A 22 -4.05 -10.13 6.62
N LEU A 23 -3.26 -10.85 5.85
CA LEU A 23 -3.08 -10.54 4.44
C LEU A 23 -4.39 -10.58 3.67
N GLY A 24 -5.20 -11.58 3.93
CA GLY A 24 -6.50 -11.69 3.25
C GLY A 24 -7.41 -10.53 3.55
N LYS A 25 -7.37 -10.05 4.79
CA LYS A 25 -8.20 -8.91 5.16
C LYS A 25 -7.71 -7.64 4.49
N LEU A 26 -6.40 -7.52 4.36
CA LEU A 26 -5.83 -6.35 3.69
C LEU A 26 -6.23 -6.32 2.22
N THR A 27 -6.10 -7.44 1.52
CA THR A 27 -6.44 -7.47 0.11
C THR A 27 -7.93 -7.25 -0.09
N ALA A 28 -8.76 -7.79 0.80
CA ALA A 28 -10.20 -7.58 0.71
C ALA A 28 -10.54 -6.11 0.95
N SER A 29 -9.85 -5.47 1.88
CA SER A 29 -10.10 -4.07 2.17
C SER A 29 -9.80 -3.18 0.97
N VAL A 30 -8.70 -3.46 0.28
CA VAL A 30 -8.35 -2.71 -0.92
C VAL A 30 -9.44 -2.88 -1.97
N ALA A 31 -9.88 -4.11 -2.19
CA ALA A 31 -10.90 -4.39 -3.19
C ALA A 31 -12.23 -3.74 -2.83
N GLU A 32 -12.60 -3.79 -1.56
CA GLU A 32 -13.86 -3.19 -1.12
C GLU A 32 -13.87 -1.69 -1.31
N ALA A 33 -12.73 -1.07 -1.19
CA ALA A 33 -12.62 0.37 -1.39
C ALA A 33 -12.47 0.72 -2.88
N GLY A 34 -12.50 -0.28 -3.75
CA GLY A 34 -12.41 -0.02 -5.18
C GLY A 34 -11.00 0.14 -5.70
N GLY A 35 -10.00 -0.13 -4.88
CA GLY A 35 -8.62 -0.05 -5.31
C GLY A 35 -8.20 -1.29 -6.06
N GLN A 36 -7.10 -1.20 -6.77
CA GLN A 36 -6.59 -2.33 -7.51
C GLN A 36 -5.21 -2.68 -6.97
N LEU A 37 -5.08 -3.89 -6.45
CA LEU A 37 -3.81 -4.35 -5.92
C LEU A 37 -3.01 -4.92 -7.08
N VAL A 38 -1.89 -4.31 -7.38
CA VAL A 38 -1.09 -4.74 -8.52
C VAL A 38 0.20 -5.45 -8.14
N GLY A 39 0.56 -5.46 -6.88
CA GLY A 39 1.75 -6.20 -6.47
C GLY A 39 1.84 -6.33 -4.97
N VAL A 40 2.45 -7.42 -4.52
CA VAL A 40 2.73 -7.66 -3.11
C VAL A 40 4.11 -8.26 -3.02
N ASP A 41 4.99 -7.63 -2.26
CA ASP A 41 6.33 -8.12 -2.07
C ASP A 41 6.65 -8.29 -0.60
N LEU A 42 7.41 -9.31 -0.28
CA LEU A 42 7.88 -9.50 1.07
C LEU A 42 9.19 -8.75 1.25
N ILE A 43 9.31 -8.03 2.35
CA ILE A 43 10.55 -7.30 2.65
C ILE A 43 11.27 -8.07 3.76
N PRO A 44 12.23 -8.89 3.41
CA PRO A 44 12.85 -9.78 4.41
C PRO A 44 13.62 -8.99 5.45
N GLY A 45 13.49 -9.41 6.68
CA GLY A 45 14.27 -8.84 7.77
C GLY A 45 13.89 -7.46 8.21
N ALA A 46 12.81 -6.93 7.67
CA ALA A 46 12.41 -5.56 7.98
C ALA A 46 11.53 -5.41 9.19
N GLY A 47 10.86 -6.44 9.63
CA GLY A 47 9.94 -6.32 10.74
C GLY A 47 10.58 -6.65 12.07
N ALA A 48 9.94 -6.22 13.15
CA ALA A 48 10.36 -6.60 14.48
C ALA A 48 10.08 -8.09 14.69
N GLU A 49 10.56 -8.62 15.79
CA GLU A 49 10.36 -10.03 16.08
C GLU A 49 8.87 -10.33 16.12
N GLY A 50 8.45 -11.39 15.46
CA GLY A 50 7.04 -11.75 15.37
C GLY A 50 6.26 -10.95 14.37
N LYS A 51 6.93 -10.12 13.57
CA LYS A 51 6.29 -9.30 12.57
C LYS A 51 6.89 -9.54 11.21
N ARG A 52 6.11 -9.25 10.18
CA ARG A 52 6.59 -9.33 8.81
C ARG A 52 6.18 -8.05 8.09
N VAL A 53 7.02 -7.60 7.19
CA VAL A 53 6.71 -6.40 6.43
C VAL A 53 6.44 -6.80 4.98
N ARG A 54 5.33 -6.34 4.45
CA ARG A 54 5.02 -6.56 3.05
C ARG A 54 4.80 -5.23 2.38
N GLU A 55 5.19 -5.16 1.14
CA GLU A 55 5.03 -3.94 0.37
C GLU A 55 3.94 -4.17 -0.66
N PHE A 56 2.92 -3.34 -0.64
CA PHE A 56 1.79 -3.46 -1.56
C PHE A 56 1.84 -2.32 -2.55
N THR A 57 1.63 -2.62 -3.83
CA THR A 57 1.49 -1.59 -4.83
C THR A 57 0.02 -1.53 -5.21
N ILE A 58 -0.58 -0.37 -5.04
CA ILE A 58 -2.02 -0.20 -5.18
C ILE A 58 -2.31 0.96 -6.12
N ASP A 59 -3.20 0.72 -7.08
CA ASP A 59 -3.66 1.76 -7.97
C ASP A 59 -4.99 2.29 -7.48
N ALA A 60 -5.13 3.60 -7.47
CA ALA A 60 -6.34 4.27 -7.07
C ALA A 60 -6.70 5.29 -8.14
N VAL A 61 -7.89 5.82 -8.05
CA VAL A 61 -8.37 6.79 -9.02
C VAL A 61 -7.73 8.15 -8.79
N ASP A 62 -7.65 8.54 -7.55
CA ASP A 62 -7.10 9.85 -7.19
C ASP A 62 -6.66 9.81 -5.72
N GLN A 63 -6.22 10.94 -5.23
CA GLN A 63 -5.72 11.02 -3.87
C GLN A 63 -6.80 10.73 -2.84
N GLU A 64 -7.99 11.24 -3.06
CA GLU A 64 -9.08 11.02 -2.14
C GLU A 64 -9.43 9.54 -2.05
N HIS A 65 -9.43 8.85 -3.19
CA HIS A 65 -9.66 7.42 -3.23
C HIS A 65 -8.57 6.68 -2.47
N TRP A 66 -7.31 7.09 -2.67
CA TRP A 66 -6.20 6.48 -1.95
C TRP A 66 -6.38 6.66 -0.44
N GLU A 67 -6.83 7.82 -0.01
CA GLU A 67 -7.02 8.06 1.42
C GLU A 67 -8.07 7.15 2.01
N ARG A 68 -9.11 6.84 1.24
CA ARG A 68 -10.11 5.89 1.70
C ARG A 68 -9.53 4.49 1.83
N ILE A 69 -8.70 4.09 0.86
CA ILE A 69 -8.03 2.81 0.91
C ILE A 69 -7.12 2.75 2.14
N LEU A 70 -6.39 3.81 2.37
CA LEU A 70 -5.46 3.89 3.49
C LEU A 70 -6.18 3.75 4.83
N ARG A 71 -7.33 4.40 4.96
CA ARG A 71 -8.10 4.28 6.19
C ARG A 71 -8.55 2.84 6.42
N GLY A 72 -8.94 2.16 5.36
CA GLY A 72 -9.33 0.77 5.47
C GLY A 72 -8.16 -0.10 5.92
N LEU A 73 -6.99 0.14 5.37
CA LEU A 73 -5.81 -0.64 5.75
C LEU A 73 -5.46 -0.40 7.22
N GLY A 74 -5.57 0.84 7.66
CA GLY A 74 -5.21 1.18 9.03
C GLY A 74 -6.17 0.65 10.07
N SER A 75 -7.35 0.20 9.66
CA SER A 75 -8.33 -0.32 10.60
C SER A 75 -8.22 -1.81 10.83
N ILE A 76 -7.32 -2.50 10.15
CA ILE A 76 -7.23 -3.94 10.23
C ILE A 76 -6.36 -4.34 11.41
N ARG A 77 -6.91 -5.18 12.27
CA ARG A 77 -6.19 -5.64 13.44
C ARG A 77 -5.01 -6.50 13.02
N GLY A 78 -3.86 -6.30 13.61
CA GLY A 78 -2.66 -7.05 13.29
C GLY A 78 -1.87 -6.46 12.12
N ALA A 79 -2.31 -5.33 11.60
CA ALA A 79 -1.61 -4.66 10.50
C ALA A 79 -1.32 -3.22 10.89
N ARG A 80 -0.14 -2.75 10.58
CA ARG A 80 0.26 -1.38 10.86
C ARG A 80 0.90 -0.78 9.63
N VAL A 81 0.32 0.27 9.12
CA VAL A 81 0.89 0.97 7.97
C VAL A 81 2.14 1.70 8.42
N MET A 82 3.26 1.45 7.78
CA MET A 82 4.53 2.04 8.16
C MET A 82 4.81 3.30 7.37
N GLU A 83 4.75 3.19 6.06
CA GLU A 83 5.05 4.32 5.21
C GLU A 83 4.50 4.05 3.82
N TYR A 84 4.34 5.09 3.03
CA TYR A 84 3.94 4.89 1.64
C TYR A 84 4.57 5.95 0.76
N THR A 85 4.69 5.64 -0.51
CA THR A 85 5.28 6.53 -1.49
C THR A 85 4.37 6.62 -2.71
N ASP A 86 4.10 7.83 -3.14
CA ASP A 86 3.27 8.06 -4.30
C ASP A 86 4.13 7.87 -5.56
N ARG A 87 3.98 6.74 -6.20
CA ARG A 87 4.76 6.41 -7.38
C ARG A 87 4.32 7.18 -8.61
N THR A 88 3.10 7.65 -8.61
CA THR A 88 2.58 8.41 -9.72
C THR A 88 3.39 9.69 -9.90
N MET A 89 3.69 10.33 -8.78
CA MET A 89 4.49 11.51 -8.82
C MET A 89 5.87 11.22 -9.36
N GLN A 90 6.48 10.15 -8.93
CA GLN A 90 7.78 9.76 -9.40
C GLN A 90 7.78 9.52 -10.89
N MET A 91 6.77 8.87 -11.38
CA MET A 91 6.67 8.59 -12.80
C MET A 91 6.53 9.86 -13.62
N HIS A 92 5.69 10.75 -13.17
CA HIS A 92 5.47 11.99 -13.89
C HIS A 92 6.69 12.88 -13.89
N ARG A 93 7.47 12.81 -12.87
CA ARG A 93 8.64 13.63 -12.79
C ARG A 93 9.86 12.98 -13.35
N GLY A 94 9.72 11.89 -13.98
CA GLY A 94 10.83 11.22 -14.60
C GLY A 94 11.82 10.71 -13.61
N GLY A 95 11.34 10.38 -12.47
CA GLY A 95 12.17 9.83 -11.46
C GLY A 95 12.96 10.79 -10.64
N LYS A 96 12.70 12.06 -10.81
CA LYS A 96 13.36 12.97 -10.07
C LYS A 96 12.97 13.05 -8.71
N VAL A 97 12.11 12.64 -8.38
CA VAL A 97 11.61 12.71 -7.13
C VAL A 97 12.16 12.12 -6.11
N SER A 98 12.37 11.94 -5.74
CA SER A 98 12.66 11.42 -4.87
C SER A 98 12.60 11.50 -3.80
N VAL A 99 12.61 11.40 -3.72
CA VAL A 99 12.57 11.37 -3.03
C VAL A 99 12.50 11.56 -1.95
N GLU A 100 12.54 11.85 -1.71
CA GLU A 100 12.42 12.21 -0.79
C GLU A 100 11.66 11.98 -0.03
N ASN A 101 11.26 11.70 0.05
CA ASN A 101 10.38 11.58 0.75
C ASN A 101 10.58 10.92 1.76
N LYS A 102 10.84 10.91 2.09
CA LYS A 102 11.02 10.51 2.87
C LYS A 102 10.52 10.16 3.63
N TYR A 103 10.52 9.83 3.78
CA TYR A 103 9.80 9.57 4.72
C TYR A 103 10.53 9.48 5.86
#